data_da30195ca8149c4fdb09f1e609a3aaf5
#
_entry.id   da30195ca8149c4fdb09f1e609a3aaf5
#
_cell.length_a   1.000
_cell.length_b   1.000
_cell.length_c   1.000
_cell.angle_alpha   90.00
_cell.angle_beta   90.00
_cell.angle_gamma   90.00
#
_symmetry.space_group_name_H-M   'P 1'
#
loop_
_entity.id
_entity.type
_entity.pdbx_description
1 polymer ?
#
loop_
_entity_poly.entity_id
_entity_poly.type
_entity_poly.pdbx_seq_one_letter_code
_entity_poly.pdbx_strand_id
1 'polypeptide(L)'
;MGVVFIPYEVDRKPEVTEKGGKVQVRFFDSIMQEEVVMSPDLVALSVGNVPDDTDTLSKLLKLPVTANKFFLEAHVKLRPVELSVSGVYVCGLAHGPKPVDETIVQAQAAAAKAAIPLVKGYVKVDPIVSSVEQDKCIGCGLCVSLCPYGAIVMQKVDGKRKAETISASCKACGICAAHCPTFAISMGGFTNEQINSQIEAFGATGDR
;
A
#
# COMPACT_ATOMS: atom_id res chain seq x y z
N MET A 1 19.11 30.54 31.96
CA MET A 1 19.37 29.10 31.83
C MET A 1 19.80 28.86 30.40
N GLY A 2 20.99 28.28 30.20
CA GLY A 2 21.46 27.92 28.85
C GLY A 2 20.99 26.53 28.50
N VAL A 3 20.24 26.37 27.39
CA VAL A 3 19.95 25.09 26.77
C VAL A 3 21.04 24.79 25.76
N VAL A 4 21.63 23.59 25.83
CA VAL A 4 22.65 23.16 24.93
C VAL A 4 22.02 22.10 23.97
N PHE A 5 22.10 22.32 22.67
CA PHE A 5 21.67 21.37 21.64
C PHE A 5 22.89 20.62 21.16
N ILE A 6 22.87 19.31 21.29
CA ILE A 6 23.94 18.43 20.85
C ILE A 6 23.39 17.54 19.73
N PRO A 7 23.80 17.74 18.46
CA PRO A 7 23.38 16.87 17.37
C PRO A 7 24.05 15.51 17.48
N TYR A 8 23.35 14.46 17.07
CA TYR A 8 23.90 13.11 16.94
C TYR A 8 23.49 12.50 15.61
N GLU A 9 24.25 11.53 15.14
CA GLU A 9 23.95 10.78 13.93
C GLU A 9 23.03 9.59 14.23
N VAL A 10 22.20 9.19 13.26
CA VAL A 10 21.18 8.16 13.45
C VAL A 10 21.78 6.79 13.80
N ASP A 11 22.97 6.51 13.32
CA ASP A 11 23.77 5.29 13.59
C ASP A 11 24.58 5.36 14.89
N ARG A 12 24.70 6.56 15.51
CA ARG A 12 25.38 6.79 16.79
C ARG A 12 24.47 7.48 17.79
N LYS A 13 23.34 6.87 18.08
CA LYS A 13 22.34 7.41 19.04
C LYS A 13 22.90 7.44 20.45
N PRO A 14 22.47 8.42 21.27
CA PRO A 14 22.78 8.43 22.70
C PRO A 14 22.33 7.12 23.38
N GLU A 15 23.20 6.58 24.20
CA GLU A 15 22.91 5.41 25.03
C GLU A 15 22.54 5.84 26.43
N VAL A 16 21.42 5.35 26.94
CA VAL A 16 20.97 5.61 28.31
C VAL A 16 21.12 4.32 29.11
N THR A 17 21.92 4.37 30.16
CA THR A 17 22.19 3.22 31.02
C THR A 17 21.99 3.60 32.50
N GLU A 18 21.74 2.61 33.33
CA GLU A 18 21.69 2.79 34.79
C GLU A 18 22.94 2.15 35.40
N LYS A 19 23.66 2.91 36.21
CA LYS A 19 24.85 2.41 36.88
C LYS A 19 24.87 2.93 38.33
N GLY A 20 24.79 1.99 39.27
CA GLY A 20 24.82 2.31 40.70
C GLY A 20 23.63 3.16 41.14
N GLY A 21 22.43 2.95 40.63
CA GLY A 21 21.22 3.73 40.97
C GLY A 21 21.16 5.14 40.35
N LYS A 22 22.10 5.45 39.44
CA LYS A 22 22.14 6.74 38.72
C LYS A 22 22.01 6.48 37.20
N VAL A 23 21.23 7.35 36.56
CA VAL A 23 21.12 7.34 35.10
C VAL A 23 22.38 7.96 34.51
N GLN A 24 22.96 7.29 33.51
CA GLN A 24 24.07 7.81 32.70
C GLN A 24 23.63 7.88 31.25
N VAL A 25 23.96 8.98 30.60
CA VAL A 25 23.76 9.19 29.18
C VAL A 25 25.12 9.34 28.52
N ARG A 26 25.41 8.44 27.57
CA ARG A 26 26.63 8.45 26.78
C ARG A 26 26.28 8.87 25.36
N PHE A 27 26.99 9.81 24.77
CA PHE A 27 26.82 10.24 23.40
C PHE A 27 28.14 10.75 22.84
N PHE A 28 28.26 10.73 21.53
CA PHE A 28 29.37 11.31 20.81
C PHE A 28 29.07 12.75 20.44
N ASP A 29 29.86 13.70 20.89
CA ASP A 29 29.74 15.09 20.50
C ASP A 29 30.52 15.32 19.19
N SER A 30 29.81 15.59 18.11
CA SER A 30 30.37 15.78 16.78
C SER A 30 31.17 17.09 16.64
N ILE A 31 30.98 18.04 17.57
CA ILE A 31 31.73 19.30 17.57
C ILE A 31 33.06 19.12 18.30
N MET A 32 33.00 18.51 19.48
CA MET A 32 34.23 18.24 20.28
C MET A 32 35.00 17.01 19.80
N GLN A 33 34.39 16.18 18.95
CA GLN A 33 34.95 14.90 18.46
C GLN A 33 35.30 13.92 19.59
N GLU A 34 34.55 13.96 20.67
CA GLU A 34 34.78 13.13 21.86
C GLU A 34 33.51 12.43 22.33
N GLU A 35 33.69 11.32 23.03
CA GLU A 35 32.62 10.63 23.72
C GLU A 35 32.37 11.28 25.07
N VAL A 36 31.18 11.77 25.30
CA VAL A 36 30.75 12.44 26.52
C VAL A 36 29.85 11.52 27.34
N VAL A 37 30.11 11.43 28.62
CA VAL A 37 29.28 10.72 29.58
C VAL A 37 28.78 11.74 30.64
N MET A 38 27.46 11.85 30.77
CA MET A 38 26.84 12.70 31.76
C MET A 38 25.91 11.90 32.68
N SER A 39 25.75 12.37 33.91
CA SER A 39 24.84 11.76 34.88
C SER A 39 23.77 12.79 35.25
N PRO A 40 22.69 12.90 34.46
CA PRO A 40 21.60 13.82 34.71
C PRO A 40 20.71 13.33 35.86
N ASP A 41 20.05 14.26 36.53
CA ASP A 41 19.03 13.93 37.54
C ASP A 41 17.74 13.38 36.90
N LEU A 42 17.44 13.78 35.66
CA LEU A 42 16.27 13.35 34.89
C LEU A 42 16.60 13.24 33.42
N VAL A 43 16.08 12.19 32.77
CA VAL A 43 16.13 12.02 31.33
C VAL A 43 14.70 11.93 30.80
N ALA A 44 14.32 12.85 29.93
CA ALA A 44 13.06 12.80 29.20
C ALA A 44 13.29 12.25 27.80
N LEU A 45 12.74 11.09 27.52
CA LEU A 45 12.83 10.45 26.22
C LEU A 45 11.67 10.92 25.33
N SER A 46 11.99 11.53 24.18
CA SER A 46 11.03 11.79 23.13
C SER A 46 10.98 10.57 22.20
N VAL A 47 10.13 9.62 22.54
CA VAL A 47 9.96 8.39 21.77
C VAL A 47 8.98 8.57 20.63
N GLY A 48 9.23 7.89 19.50
CA GLY A 48 8.30 7.86 18.37
C GLY A 48 7.13 6.90 18.62
N ASN A 49 6.09 7.07 17.84
CA ASN A 49 5.00 6.11 17.78
C ASN A 49 5.35 5.00 16.77
N VAL A 50 5.15 3.77 17.17
CA VAL A 50 5.20 2.61 16.27
C VAL A 50 3.81 1.99 16.20
N PRO A 51 3.39 1.53 15.02
CA PRO A 51 2.12 0.83 14.91
C PRO A 51 2.22 -0.56 15.53
N ASP A 52 1.14 -1.00 16.12
CA ASP A 52 0.94 -2.38 16.53
C ASP A 52 0.58 -3.22 15.29
N ASP A 53 0.53 -4.51 15.38
CA ASP A 53 0.28 -5.55 14.36
C ASP A 53 -0.36 -5.10 13.02
N THR A 54 0.34 -4.27 12.26
CA THR A 54 -0.07 -3.89 10.90
C THR A 54 0.20 -4.99 9.87
N ASP A 55 1.11 -5.91 10.16
CA ASP A 55 1.52 -6.97 9.23
C ASP A 55 0.37 -7.94 8.95
N THR A 56 -0.45 -8.27 9.94
CA THR A 56 -1.62 -9.14 9.77
C THR A 56 -2.65 -8.52 8.83
N LEU A 57 -3.05 -7.27 9.09
CA LEU A 57 -4.03 -6.57 8.24
C LEU A 57 -3.47 -6.26 6.85
N SER A 58 -2.19 -5.87 6.76
CA SER A 58 -1.52 -5.62 5.49
C SER A 58 -1.53 -6.87 4.59
N LYS A 59 -1.22 -8.05 5.14
CA LYS A 59 -1.26 -9.31 4.40
C LYS A 59 -2.67 -9.74 4.03
N LEU A 60 -3.61 -9.64 4.98
CA LEU A 60 -5.00 -10.04 4.78
C LEU A 60 -5.69 -9.21 3.70
N LEU A 61 -5.55 -7.90 3.76
CA LEU A 61 -6.23 -6.95 2.87
C LEU A 61 -5.34 -6.48 1.70
N LYS A 62 -4.11 -7.00 1.58
CA LYS A 62 -3.13 -6.61 0.55
C LYS A 62 -2.86 -5.10 0.55
N LEU A 63 -2.68 -4.53 1.73
CA LEU A 63 -2.46 -3.09 1.90
C LEU A 63 -0.97 -2.76 1.94
N PRO A 64 -0.52 -1.75 1.19
CA PRO A 64 0.85 -1.26 1.30
C PRO A 64 1.06 -0.53 2.62
N VAL A 65 2.27 -0.64 3.15
CA VAL A 65 2.72 0.08 4.35
C VAL A 65 3.99 0.88 4.05
N THR A 66 4.22 1.92 4.84
CA THR A 66 5.45 2.71 4.82
C THR A 66 6.63 1.90 5.39
N ALA A 67 7.86 2.43 5.27
CA ALA A 67 9.04 1.85 5.91
C ALA A 67 8.88 1.71 7.43
N ASN A 68 8.10 2.60 8.06
CA ASN A 68 7.79 2.60 9.48
C ASN A 68 6.53 1.77 9.82
N LYS A 69 6.03 0.96 8.90
CA LYS A 69 4.89 0.05 9.07
C LYS A 69 3.51 0.73 9.24
N PHE A 70 3.36 2.00 8.95
CA PHE A 70 2.04 2.66 8.87
C PHE A 70 1.38 2.38 7.52
N PHE A 71 0.05 2.32 7.48
CA PHE A 71 -0.68 2.11 6.23
C PHE A 71 -0.49 3.29 5.27
N LEU A 72 -0.27 2.96 3.99
CA LEU A 72 -0.02 3.93 2.95
C LEU A 72 -1.28 4.19 2.13
N GLU A 73 -1.64 5.46 1.96
CA GLU A 73 -2.75 5.88 1.10
C GLU A 73 -2.49 5.51 -0.36
N ALA A 74 -3.58 5.31 -1.11
CA ALA A 74 -3.50 5.03 -2.55
C ALA A 74 -2.81 6.16 -3.32
N HIS A 75 -3.08 7.41 -2.93
CA HIS A 75 -2.41 8.60 -3.46
C HIS A 75 -2.66 9.80 -2.55
N VAL A 76 -1.59 10.41 -2.03
CA VAL A 76 -1.64 11.51 -1.04
C VAL A 76 -2.51 12.68 -1.48
N LYS A 77 -2.47 13.07 -2.75
CA LYS A 77 -3.21 14.24 -3.27
C LYS A 77 -4.56 13.88 -3.90
N LEU A 78 -4.62 12.77 -4.64
CA LEU A 78 -5.79 12.44 -5.46
C LEU A 78 -6.78 11.53 -4.72
N ARG A 79 -6.28 10.71 -3.79
CA ARG A 79 -7.10 9.76 -3.03
C ARG A 79 -6.68 9.72 -1.56
N PRO A 80 -6.78 10.87 -0.86
CA PRO A 80 -6.46 10.92 0.56
C PRO A 80 -7.45 10.06 1.35
N VAL A 81 -7.01 9.48 2.45
CA VAL A 81 -7.71 8.55 3.35
C VAL A 81 -8.21 7.26 2.71
N GLU A 82 -8.03 7.06 1.41
CA GLU A 82 -8.37 5.83 0.71
C GLU A 82 -7.13 4.94 0.57
N LEU A 83 -7.26 3.66 0.84
CA LEU A 83 -6.20 2.70 0.59
C LEU A 83 -6.25 2.16 -0.86
N SER A 84 -5.26 1.41 -1.27
CA SER A 84 -5.16 0.83 -2.62
C SER A 84 -6.32 -0.12 -2.93
N VAL A 85 -6.90 -0.73 -1.90
CA VAL A 85 -8.08 -1.60 -2.02
C VAL A 85 -9.35 -0.77 -1.85
N SER A 86 -10.25 -0.85 -2.82
CA SER A 86 -11.51 -0.10 -2.81
C SER A 86 -12.40 -0.51 -1.62
N GLY A 87 -12.99 0.46 -0.95
CA GLY A 87 -13.83 0.24 0.23
C GLY A 87 -13.06 0.14 1.54
N VAL A 88 -11.73 0.29 1.51
CA VAL A 88 -10.88 0.34 2.70
C VAL A 88 -10.34 1.76 2.85
N TYR A 89 -10.49 2.31 4.04
CA TYR A 89 -10.12 3.68 4.37
C TYR A 89 -9.19 3.68 5.59
N VAL A 90 -8.36 4.72 5.72
CA VAL A 90 -7.42 4.88 6.82
C VAL A 90 -7.56 6.26 7.45
N CYS A 91 -7.43 6.34 8.75
CA CYS A 91 -7.40 7.61 9.49
C CYS A 91 -6.60 7.49 10.79
N GLY A 92 -6.24 8.62 11.34
CA GLY A 92 -5.57 8.72 12.63
C GLY A 92 -4.18 8.08 12.66
N LEU A 93 -3.82 7.53 13.79
CA LEU A 93 -2.49 6.94 14.02
C LEU A 93 -2.19 5.72 13.16
N ALA A 94 -3.20 5.05 12.61
CA ALA A 94 -2.98 3.95 11.66
C ALA A 94 -2.32 4.42 10.35
N HIS A 95 -2.56 5.68 9.95
CA HIS A 95 -1.91 6.31 8.81
C HIS A 95 -0.51 6.85 9.14
N GLY A 96 -0.31 7.32 10.37
CA GLY A 96 0.96 7.86 10.85
C GLY A 96 0.77 8.74 12.08
N PRO A 97 1.87 9.07 12.79
CA PRO A 97 1.82 9.96 13.94
C PRO A 97 1.24 11.33 13.55
N LYS A 98 0.26 11.79 14.30
CA LYS A 98 -0.40 13.08 14.09
C LYS A 98 -1.11 13.59 15.36
N PRO A 99 -1.36 14.89 15.47
CA PRO A 99 -2.13 15.49 16.56
C PRO A 99 -3.60 15.03 16.54
N VAL A 100 -4.28 15.26 17.66
CA VAL A 100 -5.69 14.83 17.84
C VAL A 100 -6.64 15.55 16.89
N ASP A 101 -6.44 16.84 16.66
CA ASP A 101 -7.23 17.66 15.72
C ASP A 101 -7.12 17.13 14.28
N GLU A 102 -5.93 16.83 13.80
CA GLU A 102 -5.74 16.18 12.48
C GLU A 102 -6.38 14.79 12.43
N THR A 103 -6.29 14.02 13.51
CA THR A 103 -6.92 12.70 13.62
C THR A 103 -8.42 12.79 13.45
N ILE A 104 -9.08 13.78 14.10
CA ILE A 104 -10.52 13.98 14.00
C ILE A 104 -10.91 14.38 12.57
N VAL A 105 -10.21 15.32 11.97
CA VAL A 105 -10.47 15.77 10.59
C VAL A 105 -10.30 14.61 9.60
N GLN A 106 -9.26 13.81 9.79
CA GLN A 106 -9.01 12.65 8.93
C GLN A 106 -10.08 11.56 9.10
N ALA A 107 -10.56 11.34 10.32
CA ALA A 107 -11.66 10.41 10.58
C ALA A 107 -12.96 10.86 9.90
N GLN A 108 -13.28 12.15 9.96
CA GLN A 108 -14.43 12.72 9.26
C GLN A 108 -14.30 12.58 7.75
N ALA A 109 -13.11 12.83 7.19
CA ALA A 109 -12.83 12.63 5.77
C ALA A 109 -13.00 11.17 5.34
N ALA A 110 -12.48 10.22 6.12
CA ALA A 110 -12.64 8.79 5.87
C ALA A 110 -14.11 8.36 5.92
N ALA A 111 -14.87 8.84 6.90
CA ALA A 111 -16.31 8.57 7.02
C ALA A 111 -17.09 9.16 5.83
N ALA A 112 -16.80 10.39 5.42
CA ALA A 112 -17.43 11.02 4.25
C ALA A 112 -17.12 10.25 2.97
N LYS A 113 -15.88 9.78 2.78
CA LYS A 113 -15.50 8.94 1.64
C LYS A 113 -16.22 7.59 1.64
N ALA A 114 -16.33 6.95 2.80
CA ALA A 114 -17.06 5.70 2.96
C ALA A 114 -18.57 5.86 2.68
N ALA A 115 -19.17 7.00 3.03
CA ALA A 115 -20.57 7.28 2.78
C ALA A 115 -20.90 7.41 1.28
N ILE A 116 -19.96 7.83 0.43
CA ILE A 116 -20.22 8.05 -1.00
C ILE A 116 -20.78 6.81 -1.71
N PRO A 117 -20.14 5.62 -1.66
CA PRO A 117 -20.70 4.44 -2.31
C PRO A 117 -21.99 3.95 -1.64
N LEU A 118 -22.14 4.15 -0.32
CA LEU A 118 -23.33 3.75 0.42
C LEU A 118 -24.55 4.58 -0.02
N VAL A 119 -24.41 5.90 -0.13
CA VAL A 119 -25.48 6.79 -0.59
C VAL A 119 -25.82 6.56 -2.06
N LYS A 120 -24.81 6.31 -2.91
CA LYS A 120 -25.03 6.02 -4.33
C LYS A 120 -25.64 4.66 -4.59
N GLY A 121 -25.45 3.68 -3.71
CA GLY A 121 -25.90 2.32 -3.89
C GLY A 121 -25.12 1.52 -4.95
N TYR A 122 -24.06 2.09 -5.51
CA TYR A 122 -23.18 1.43 -6.47
C TYR A 122 -21.74 1.95 -6.40
N VAL A 123 -20.81 1.13 -6.86
CA VAL A 123 -19.39 1.48 -7.02
C VAL A 123 -19.05 1.44 -8.51
N LYS A 124 -18.41 2.50 -9.02
CA LYS A 124 -17.83 2.47 -10.36
C LYS A 124 -16.56 1.65 -10.33
N VAL A 125 -16.48 0.62 -11.14
CA VAL A 125 -15.26 -0.15 -11.38
C VAL A 125 -14.59 0.33 -12.66
N ASP A 126 -13.27 0.16 -12.73
CA ASP A 126 -12.52 0.47 -13.93
C ASP A 126 -13.00 -0.47 -15.06
N PRO A 127 -13.27 0.03 -16.27
CA PRO A 127 -13.64 -0.80 -17.40
C PRO A 127 -12.50 -1.70 -17.88
N ILE A 128 -11.25 -1.40 -17.51
CA ILE A 128 -10.10 -2.21 -17.82
C ILE A 128 -10.03 -3.38 -16.84
N VAL A 129 -10.63 -4.49 -17.22
CA VAL A 129 -10.61 -5.73 -16.44
C VAL A 129 -10.18 -6.89 -17.33
N SER A 130 -9.72 -7.98 -16.71
CA SER A 130 -9.48 -9.21 -17.43
C SER A 130 -10.79 -9.87 -17.85
N SER A 131 -10.84 -10.44 -19.04
CA SER A 131 -11.93 -11.27 -19.53
C SER A 131 -11.41 -12.65 -19.92
N VAL A 132 -12.20 -13.68 -19.63
CA VAL A 132 -11.81 -15.08 -19.89
C VAL A 132 -12.67 -15.65 -21.03
N GLU A 133 -12.02 -16.03 -22.13
CA GLU A 133 -12.67 -16.80 -23.19
C GLU A 133 -12.89 -18.23 -22.71
N GLN A 134 -14.16 -18.58 -22.49
CA GLN A 134 -14.52 -19.87 -21.91
C GLN A 134 -14.13 -21.05 -22.79
N ASP A 135 -14.17 -20.92 -24.11
CA ASP A 135 -13.81 -21.97 -25.06
C ASP A 135 -12.32 -22.32 -25.04
N LYS A 136 -11.46 -21.33 -24.85
CA LYS A 136 -10.01 -21.52 -24.73
C LYS A 136 -9.55 -21.91 -23.31
N CYS A 137 -10.36 -21.65 -22.30
CA CYS A 137 -9.99 -21.93 -20.92
C CYS A 137 -10.00 -23.43 -20.62
N ILE A 138 -8.87 -23.99 -20.21
CA ILE A 138 -8.73 -25.42 -19.85
C ILE A 138 -8.96 -25.71 -18.35
N GLY A 139 -9.25 -24.69 -17.55
CA GLY A 139 -9.55 -24.86 -16.13
C GLY A 139 -8.34 -25.20 -15.24
N CYS A 140 -7.12 -24.86 -15.65
CA CYS A 140 -5.89 -25.19 -14.91
C CYS A 140 -5.76 -24.48 -13.55
N GLY A 141 -6.45 -23.35 -13.33
CA GLY A 141 -6.43 -22.61 -12.06
C GLY A 141 -5.21 -21.73 -11.82
N LEU A 142 -4.24 -21.66 -12.73
CA LEU A 142 -3.01 -20.87 -12.58
C LEU A 142 -3.33 -19.38 -12.37
N CYS A 143 -4.28 -18.83 -13.11
CA CYS A 143 -4.71 -17.44 -12.96
C CYS A 143 -5.29 -17.12 -11.58
N VAL A 144 -5.92 -18.09 -10.93
CA VAL A 144 -6.44 -17.93 -9.56
C VAL A 144 -5.31 -17.87 -8.56
N SER A 145 -4.31 -18.76 -8.66
CA SER A 145 -3.18 -18.78 -7.73
C SER A 145 -2.26 -17.56 -7.86
N LEU A 146 -2.17 -16.98 -9.06
CA LEU A 146 -1.33 -15.81 -9.33
C LEU A 146 -2.02 -14.48 -9.04
N CYS A 147 -3.35 -14.44 -8.92
CA CYS A 147 -4.07 -13.19 -8.71
C CYS A 147 -3.87 -12.65 -7.28
N PRO A 148 -3.12 -11.55 -7.08
CA PRO A 148 -2.87 -11.02 -5.75
C PRO A 148 -4.12 -10.38 -5.12
N TYR A 149 -5.16 -10.13 -5.93
CA TYR A 149 -6.41 -9.49 -5.51
C TYR A 149 -7.56 -10.47 -5.32
N GLY A 150 -7.36 -11.76 -5.55
CA GLY A 150 -8.43 -12.74 -5.51
C GLY A 150 -9.57 -12.46 -6.50
N ALA A 151 -9.26 -11.78 -7.60
CA ALA A 151 -10.24 -11.34 -8.59
C ALA A 151 -10.63 -12.41 -9.60
N ILE A 152 -10.06 -13.61 -9.52
CA ILE A 152 -10.41 -14.72 -10.41
C ILE A 152 -10.82 -15.92 -9.58
N VAL A 153 -11.95 -16.50 -9.93
CA VAL A 153 -12.51 -17.69 -9.28
C VAL A 153 -12.69 -18.82 -10.27
N MET A 154 -12.77 -20.04 -9.77
CA MET A 154 -13.10 -21.19 -10.61
C MET A 154 -14.58 -21.49 -10.48
N GLN A 155 -15.27 -21.56 -11.61
CA GLN A 155 -16.67 -21.93 -11.69
C GLN A 155 -16.85 -23.22 -12.52
N LYS A 156 -18.02 -23.85 -12.38
CA LYS A 156 -18.43 -24.94 -13.25
C LYS A 156 -19.30 -24.39 -14.37
N VAL A 157 -18.83 -24.45 -15.59
CA VAL A 157 -19.56 -24.08 -16.80
C VAL A 157 -19.68 -25.37 -17.63
N ASP A 158 -20.88 -25.80 -17.92
CA ASP A 158 -21.19 -27.05 -18.66
C ASP A 158 -20.43 -28.28 -18.11
N GLY A 159 -20.39 -28.40 -16.78
CA GLY A 159 -19.73 -29.49 -16.07
C GLY A 159 -18.19 -29.42 -16.03
N LYS A 160 -17.56 -28.47 -16.71
CA LYS A 160 -16.10 -28.25 -16.74
C LYS A 160 -15.71 -27.11 -15.81
N ARG A 161 -14.54 -27.23 -15.19
CA ARG A 161 -13.99 -26.14 -14.38
C ARG A 161 -13.45 -25.03 -15.33
N LYS A 162 -13.89 -23.82 -15.15
CA LYS A 162 -13.53 -22.65 -15.93
C LYS A 162 -13.22 -21.47 -15.00
N ALA A 163 -12.32 -20.60 -15.43
CA ALA A 163 -12.03 -19.37 -14.68
C ALA A 163 -13.04 -18.29 -15.03
N GLU A 164 -13.38 -17.47 -14.03
CA GLU A 164 -14.20 -16.28 -14.21
C GLU A 164 -13.59 -15.09 -13.44
N THR A 165 -13.67 -13.90 -14.02
CA THR A 165 -13.15 -12.69 -13.41
C THR A 165 -14.26 -11.96 -12.65
N ILE A 166 -13.99 -11.65 -11.37
CA ILE A 166 -14.80 -10.73 -10.57
C ILE A 166 -14.35 -9.30 -10.88
N SER A 167 -15.08 -8.64 -11.79
CA SER A 167 -14.73 -7.32 -12.30
C SER A 167 -14.50 -6.28 -11.19
N ALA A 168 -15.31 -6.31 -10.12
CA ALA A 168 -15.19 -5.40 -8.98
C ALA A 168 -13.86 -5.53 -8.22
N SER A 169 -13.25 -6.71 -8.22
CA SER A 169 -11.99 -6.99 -7.53
C SER A 169 -10.77 -6.86 -8.45
N CYS A 170 -10.97 -6.87 -9.77
CA CYS A 170 -9.87 -6.79 -10.74
C CYS A 170 -9.19 -5.42 -10.71
N LYS A 171 -7.86 -5.41 -10.67
CA LYS A 171 -7.02 -4.20 -10.69
C LYS A 171 -6.23 -4.04 -11.99
N ALA A 172 -6.63 -4.73 -13.04
CA ALA A 172 -6.05 -4.60 -14.38
C ALA A 172 -4.51 -4.83 -14.46
N CYS A 173 -3.94 -5.59 -13.55
CA CYS A 173 -2.48 -5.78 -13.48
C CYS A 173 -1.91 -6.70 -14.58
N GLY A 174 -2.75 -7.46 -15.30
CA GLY A 174 -2.36 -8.29 -16.44
C GLY A 174 -1.65 -9.61 -16.13
N ILE A 175 -1.28 -9.90 -14.87
CA ILE A 175 -0.53 -11.10 -14.48
C ILE A 175 -1.22 -12.39 -14.98
N CYS A 176 -2.54 -12.46 -14.84
CA CYS A 176 -3.31 -13.62 -15.27
C CYS A 176 -3.29 -13.83 -16.79
N ALA A 177 -3.30 -12.76 -17.58
CA ALA A 177 -3.24 -12.83 -19.04
C ALA A 177 -1.85 -13.28 -19.52
N ALA A 178 -0.79 -12.68 -18.91
CA ALA A 178 0.60 -13.01 -19.26
C ALA A 178 0.97 -14.47 -18.97
N HIS A 179 0.35 -15.10 -17.98
CA HIS A 179 0.66 -16.47 -17.56
C HIS A 179 -0.37 -17.52 -18.03
N CYS A 180 -1.37 -17.13 -18.82
CA CYS A 180 -2.36 -18.08 -19.31
C CYS A 180 -1.76 -18.98 -20.41
N PRO A 181 -1.61 -20.29 -20.19
CA PRO A 181 -0.95 -21.17 -21.17
C PRO A 181 -1.73 -21.34 -22.49
N THR A 182 -3.02 -21.05 -22.47
CA THR A 182 -3.89 -21.14 -23.66
C THR A 182 -4.30 -19.79 -24.22
N PHE A 183 -3.74 -18.70 -23.67
CA PHE A 183 -4.10 -17.33 -24.05
C PHE A 183 -5.62 -17.07 -23.97
N ALA A 184 -6.29 -17.73 -23.04
CA ALA A 184 -7.72 -17.59 -22.82
C ALA A 184 -8.10 -16.30 -22.09
N ILE A 185 -7.13 -15.53 -21.59
CA ILE A 185 -7.39 -14.30 -20.83
C ILE A 185 -6.85 -13.12 -21.60
N SER A 186 -7.73 -12.15 -21.85
CA SER A 186 -7.40 -10.85 -22.44
C SER A 186 -7.65 -9.72 -21.43
N MET A 187 -7.02 -8.58 -21.67
CA MET A 187 -7.24 -7.36 -20.89
C MET A 187 -8.02 -6.34 -21.71
N GLY A 188 -9.10 -5.85 -21.15
CA GLY A 188 -9.86 -4.76 -21.75
C GLY A 188 -8.96 -3.55 -22.04
N GLY A 189 -9.07 -2.97 -23.22
CA GLY A 189 -8.22 -1.84 -23.63
C GLY A 189 -6.81 -2.20 -24.10
N PHE A 190 -6.37 -3.47 -23.95
CA PHE A 190 -5.03 -3.95 -24.30
C PHE A 190 -5.08 -5.28 -25.06
N THR A 191 -6.03 -5.41 -25.98
CA THR A 191 -6.04 -6.57 -26.90
C THR A 191 -4.93 -6.42 -27.93
N ASN A 192 -4.52 -7.54 -28.53
CA ASN A 192 -3.49 -7.52 -29.57
C ASN A 192 -3.86 -6.60 -30.74
N GLU A 193 -5.14 -6.59 -31.14
CA GLU A 193 -5.65 -5.73 -32.20
C GLU A 193 -5.53 -4.23 -31.81
N GLN A 194 -5.87 -3.91 -30.58
CA GLN A 194 -5.76 -2.53 -30.09
C GLN A 194 -4.31 -2.06 -30.00
N ILE A 195 -3.41 -2.92 -29.53
CA ILE A 195 -1.97 -2.60 -29.45
C ILE A 195 -1.39 -2.44 -30.85
N ASN A 196 -1.69 -3.38 -31.78
CA ASN A 196 -1.20 -3.31 -33.15
C ASN A 196 -1.70 -2.06 -33.86
N SER A 197 -2.98 -1.69 -33.70
CA SER A 197 -3.53 -0.46 -34.28
C SER A 197 -2.82 0.79 -33.75
N GLN A 198 -2.41 0.81 -32.49
CA GLN A 198 -1.62 1.92 -31.93
C GLN A 198 -0.23 1.96 -32.53
N ILE A 199 0.44 0.82 -32.67
CA ILE A 199 1.79 0.73 -33.28
C ILE A 199 1.74 1.19 -34.74
N GLU A 200 0.75 0.74 -35.50
CA GLU A 200 0.55 1.14 -36.91
C GLU A 200 0.29 2.65 -37.03
N ALA A 201 -0.55 3.21 -36.17
CA ALA A 201 -0.82 4.64 -36.14
C ALA A 201 0.43 5.46 -35.79
N PHE A 202 1.30 4.94 -34.91
CA PHE A 202 2.57 5.59 -34.56
C PHE A 202 3.58 5.53 -35.73
N GLY A 203 3.64 4.41 -36.45
CA GLY A 203 4.49 4.25 -37.63
C GLY A 203 4.07 5.17 -38.79
N ALA A 204 2.76 5.36 -38.98
CA ALA A 204 2.22 6.24 -40.02
C ALA A 204 2.50 7.74 -39.78
N THR A 205 2.82 8.16 -38.53
CA THR A 205 3.15 9.55 -38.20
C THR A 205 4.64 9.88 -38.28
N GLY A 206 5.51 8.88 -38.50
CA GLY A 206 6.96 8.99 -38.55
C GLY A 206 7.54 9.59 -39.85
N ASP A 207 6.72 9.77 -40.87
CA ASP A 207 7.14 10.34 -42.18
C ASP A 207 6.69 11.80 -42.37
N ARG A 208 6.93 12.68 -41.36
CA ARG A 208 6.76 14.11 -41.50
C ARG A 208 8.00 14.86 -41.02
#